data_549a7593164c465254184495edab1911
#
_entry.id   549a7593164c465254184495edab1911
#
_cell.length_a   1.000
_cell.length_b   1.000
_cell.length_c   1.000
_cell.angle_alpha   90.00
_cell.angle_beta   90.00
_cell.angle_gamma   90.00
#
_symmetry.space_group_name_H-M   'P 1'
#
loop_
_entity.id
_entity.type
_entity.pdbx_description
1 polymer ?
#
loop_
_entity_poly.entity_id
_entity_poly.type
_entity_poly.pdbx_seq_one_letter_code
_entity_poly.pdbx_strand_id
1 'polypeptide(L)'
;MMKLDALDEKLISAYPGKVVKKSLLHEIKKGTNVPSFVLEFLLAKFCASEDEEEIEAGKEAVLETIQKNYVRPSEAETARSLVVQKGRHKFIDKVHVKYVERDKRHWAEMENFNSQRIAINERFYKDNDRLFEGGIWAEVTLGHNDQDDDNYSFYIEDLRPIQLARFDFKGFCENRNEFSRDEWIDVVIRSIGLDPKPMNQRLKFHYLARL
;
A
#
# COMPACT_ATOMS: atom_id res chain seq x y z
N MET A 1 6.07 13.06 -22.90
CA MET A 1 6.57 11.97 -22.04
C MET A 1 7.91 12.35 -21.45
N MET A 2 8.11 12.25 -20.15
CA MET A 2 9.41 12.53 -19.52
C MET A 2 10.27 11.27 -19.68
N LYS A 3 11.32 11.35 -20.53
CA LYS A 3 12.32 10.27 -20.62
C LYS A 3 12.98 10.05 -19.26
N LEU A 4 13.20 8.79 -18.89
CA LEU A 4 14.06 8.45 -17.75
C LEU A 4 15.44 9.07 -17.99
N ASP A 5 16.02 9.65 -16.96
CA ASP A 5 17.41 10.08 -17.00
C ASP A 5 18.32 9.06 -16.27
N ALA A 6 19.64 9.25 -16.38
CA ALA A 6 20.61 8.32 -15.79
C ALA A 6 20.44 8.11 -14.28
N LEU A 7 19.89 9.11 -13.56
CA LEU A 7 19.59 8.98 -12.13
C LEU A 7 18.36 8.11 -11.88
N ASP A 8 17.34 8.20 -12.74
CA ASP A 8 16.15 7.36 -12.66
C ASP A 8 16.51 5.89 -12.95
N GLU A 9 17.30 5.62 -13.99
CA GLU A 9 17.79 4.27 -14.33
C GLU A 9 18.59 3.66 -13.17
N LYS A 10 19.52 4.44 -12.60
CA LYS A 10 20.31 4.04 -11.43
C LYS A 10 19.43 3.73 -10.22
N LEU A 11 18.38 4.54 -9.99
CA LEU A 11 17.45 4.35 -8.88
C LEU A 11 16.61 3.08 -9.06
N ILE A 12 16.12 2.81 -10.27
CA ILE A 12 15.37 1.59 -10.59
C ILE A 12 16.25 0.35 -10.39
N SER A 13 17.51 0.41 -10.83
CA SER A 13 18.47 -0.68 -10.64
C SER A 13 18.77 -0.96 -9.16
N ALA A 14 19.01 0.09 -8.37
CA ALA A 14 19.31 -0.04 -6.94
C ALA A 14 18.11 -0.47 -6.09
N TYR A 15 16.89 -0.09 -6.49
CA TYR A 15 15.66 -0.35 -5.73
C TYR A 15 14.58 -1.00 -6.61
N PRO A 16 14.79 -2.23 -7.12
CA PRO A 16 13.87 -2.88 -8.03
C PRO A 16 12.48 -3.08 -7.39
N GLY A 17 11.44 -2.72 -8.13
CA GLY A 17 10.05 -2.84 -7.68
C GLY A 17 9.64 -1.88 -6.55
N LYS A 18 10.50 -0.91 -6.20
CA LYS A 18 10.20 0.10 -5.16
C LYS A 18 10.13 1.52 -5.71
N VAL A 19 10.41 1.71 -7.00
CA VAL A 19 10.40 3.01 -7.66
C VAL A 19 9.12 3.18 -8.47
N VAL A 20 8.46 4.31 -8.29
CA VAL A 20 7.20 4.64 -8.98
C VAL A 20 7.32 5.98 -9.68
N LYS A 21 6.91 6.05 -10.94
CA LYS A 21 6.82 7.32 -11.68
C LYS A 21 5.71 8.19 -11.09
N LYS A 22 6.07 9.32 -10.50
CA LYS A 22 5.09 10.24 -9.85
C LYS A 22 4.05 10.81 -10.81
N SER A 23 4.36 10.92 -12.10
CA SER A 23 3.38 11.31 -13.12
C SER A 23 2.20 10.34 -13.19
N LEU A 24 2.46 9.03 -13.13
CA LEU A 24 1.42 8.01 -13.12
C LEU A 24 0.54 8.09 -11.87
N LEU A 25 1.16 8.37 -10.71
CA LEU A 25 0.41 8.58 -9.47
C LEU A 25 -0.56 9.76 -9.59
N HIS A 26 -0.13 10.89 -10.17
CA HIS A 26 -0.98 12.06 -10.35
C HIS A 26 -2.16 11.79 -11.30
N GLU A 27 -1.94 11.01 -12.36
CA GLU A 27 -3.00 10.63 -13.30
C GLU A 27 -4.08 9.78 -12.62
N ILE A 28 -3.67 8.72 -11.92
CA ILE A 28 -4.59 7.77 -11.27
C ILE A 28 -5.28 8.40 -10.06
N LYS A 29 -4.61 9.28 -9.32
CA LYS A 29 -5.17 9.92 -8.13
C LYS A 29 -6.33 10.86 -8.44
N LYS A 30 -6.44 11.39 -9.65
CA LYS A 30 -7.56 12.23 -10.06
C LYS A 30 -8.85 11.42 -9.99
N GLY A 31 -9.70 11.74 -9.00
CA GLY A 31 -11.02 11.11 -8.83
C GLY A 31 -11.06 9.89 -7.89
N THR A 32 -9.97 9.58 -7.18
CA THR A 32 -9.98 8.51 -6.16
C THR A 32 -9.63 9.04 -4.77
N ASN A 33 -10.31 8.53 -3.73
CA ASN A 33 -10.00 8.80 -2.32
C ASN A 33 -8.99 7.79 -1.73
N VAL A 34 -8.36 6.99 -2.58
CA VAL A 34 -7.38 5.99 -2.17
C VAL A 34 -6.12 6.69 -1.66
N PRO A 35 -5.54 6.28 -0.51
CA PRO A 35 -4.29 6.84 -0.02
C PRO A 35 -3.16 6.70 -1.04
N SER A 36 -2.32 7.74 -1.17
CA SER A 36 -1.26 7.77 -2.20
C SER A 36 -0.31 6.60 -2.14
N PHE A 37 0.06 6.15 -0.95
CA PHE A 37 0.97 5.01 -0.78
C PHE A 37 0.35 3.67 -1.21
N VAL A 38 -0.99 3.52 -1.16
CA VAL A 38 -1.69 2.34 -1.71
C VAL A 38 -1.60 2.37 -3.23
N LEU A 39 -1.80 3.54 -3.84
CA LEU A 39 -1.64 3.72 -5.29
C LEU A 39 -0.20 3.46 -5.72
N GLU A 40 0.79 3.95 -4.97
CA GLU A 40 2.21 3.71 -5.23
C GLU A 40 2.55 2.22 -5.17
N PHE A 41 2.01 1.49 -4.20
CA PHE A 41 2.18 0.04 -4.10
C PHE A 41 1.60 -0.69 -5.32
N LEU A 42 0.39 -0.32 -5.74
CA LEU A 42 -0.25 -0.93 -6.91
C LEU A 42 0.49 -0.57 -8.21
N LEU A 43 0.93 0.68 -8.36
CA LEU A 43 1.74 1.12 -9.49
C LEU A 43 3.08 0.37 -9.55
N ALA A 44 3.77 0.20 -8.42
CA ALA A 44 5.00 -0.58 -8.37
C ALA A 44 4.79 -2.05 -8.76
N LYS A 45 3.61 -2.60 -8.45
CA LYS A 45 3.24 -3.99 -8.76
C LYS A 45 2.87 -4.19 -10.24
N PHE A 46 2.16 -3.24 -10.86
CA PHE A 46 1.58 -3.40 -12.19
C PHE A 46 2.28 -2.59 -13.28
N CYS A 47 3.02 -1.52 -12.94
CA CYS A 47 3.66 -0.61 -13.89
C CYS A 47 5.20 -0.61 -13.71
N ALA A 48 5.79 -1.77 -13.49
CA ALA A 48 7.25 -1.92 -13.32
C ALA A 48 8.02 -1.91 -14.66
N SER A 49 7.34 -2.01 -15.79
CA SER A 49 7.93 -2.01 -17.13
C SER A 49 8.30 -0.60 -17.60
N GLU A 50 9.19 -0.54 -18.59
CA GLU A 50 9.53 0.68 -19.35
C GLU A 50 8.73 0.80 -20.66
N ASP A 51 8.10 -0.27 -21.09
CA ASP A 51 7.26 -0.32 -22.29
C ASP A 51 5.95 0.45 -22.09
N GLU A 52 5.61 1.31 -23.05
CA GLU A 52 4.42 2.17 -22.95
C GLU A 52 3.11 1.39 -22.95
N GLU A 53 3.02 0.32 -23.76
CA GLU A 53 1.80 -0.49 -23.85
C GLU A 53 1.60 -1.28 -22.54
N GLU A 54 2.70 -1.81 -21.97
CA GLU A 54 2.67 -2.49 -20.67
C GLU A 54 2.35 -1.54 -19.51
N ILE A 55 2.85 -0.29 -19.54
CA ILE A 55 2.51 0.73 -18.55
C ILE A 55 1.01 1.09 -18.63
N GLU A 56 0.46 1.26 -19.83
CA GLU A 56 -0.96 1.58 -19.98
C GLU A 56 -1.85 0.42 -19.52
N ALA A 57 -1.53 -0.81 -19.91
CA ALA A 57 -2.19 -1.99 -19.39
C ALA A 57 -2.07 -2.12 -17.86
N GLY A 58 -0.91 -1.74 -17.30
CA GLY A 58 -0.68 -1.69 -15.87
C GLY A 58 -1.56 -0.65 -15.17
N LYS A 59 -1.75 0.53 -15.73
CA LYS A 59 -2.66 1.57 -15.22
C LYS A 59 -4.12 1.07 -15.19
N GLU A 60 -4.55 0.43 -16.25
CA GLU A 60 -5.90 -0.18 -16.30
C GLU A 60 -6.06 -1.24 -15.21
N ALA A 61 -5.06 -2.10 -15.00
CA ALA A 61 -5.06 -3.11 -13.95
C ALA A 61 -5.10 -2.49 -12.54
N VAL A 62 -4.42 -1.36 -12.30
CA VAL A 62 -4.51 -0.61 -11.04
C VAL A 62 -5.92 -0.09 -10.82
N LEU A 63 -6.53 0.56 -11.80
CA LEU A 63 -7.89 1.11 -11.70
C LEU A 63 -8.91 -0.01 -11.46
N GLU A 64 -8.81 -1.12 -12.17
CA GLU A 64 -9.67 -2.29 -11.99
C GLU A 64 -9.51 -2.89 -10.58
N THR A 65 -8.27 -2.99 -10.08
CA THR A 65 -7.98 -3.49 -8.74
C THR A 65 -8.61 -2.58 -7.67
N ILE A 66 -8.49 -1.26 -7.83
CA ILE A 66 -9.13 -0.31 -6.92
C ILE A 66 -10.64 -0.45 -6.97
N GLN A 67 -11.23 -0.50 -8.16
CA GLN A 67 -12.68 -0.60 -8.30
C GLN A 67 -13.25 -1.88 -7.69
N LYS A 68 -12.53 -2.99 -7.80
CA LYS A 68 -12.99 -4.30 -7.30
C LYS A 68 -12.69 -4.53 -5.82
N ASN A 69 -11.56 -4.03 -5.33
CA ASN A 69 -11.01 -4.45 -4.05
C ASN A 69 -10.94 -3.34 -3.00
N TYR A 70 -10.88 -2.06 -3.40
CA TYR A 70 -10.85 -0.97 -2.42
C TYR A 70 -12.24 -0.73 -1.85
N VAL A 71 -12.37 -0.90 -0.53
CA VAL A 71 -13.63 -0.63 0.16
C VAL A 71 -13.74 0.86 0.44
N ARG A 72 -14.84 1.48 0.01
CA ARG A 72 -15.18 2.84 0.42
C ARG A 72 -16.03 2.80 1.69
N PRO A 73 -15.87 3.75 2.62
CA PRO A 73 -16.66 3.76 3.86
C PRO A 73 -18.17 3.70 3.62
N SER A 74 -18.66 4.30 2.54
CA SER A 74 -20.08 4.29 2.14
C SER A 74 -20.56 2.95 1.55
N GLU A 75 -19.65 2.02 1.23
CA GLU A 75 -19.95 0.75 0.55
C GLU A 75 -19.78 -0.47 1.47
N ALA A 76 -19.62 -0.25 2.77
CA ALA A 76 -19.39 -1.32 3.75
C ALA A 76 -20.44 -2.43 3.72
N GLU A 77 -21.73 -2.09 3.60
CA GLU A 77 -22.82 -3.08 3.50
C GLU A 77 -22.73 -3.90 2.22
N THR A 78 -22.44 -3.26 1.10
CA THR A 78 -22.24 -3.94 -0.20
C THR A 78 -21.05 -4.88 -0.14
N ALA A 79 -19.94 -4.46 0.49
CA ALA A 79 -18.77 -5.28 0.67
C ALA A 79 -19.06 -6.53 1.52
N ARG A 80 -19.80 -6.38 2.63
CA ARG A 80 -20.23 -7.51 3.47
C ARG A 80 -21.12 -8.48 2.70
N SER A 81 -22.13 -7.96 2.01
CA SER A 81 -23.02 -8.78 1.17
C SER A 81 -22.26 -9.55 0.10
N LEU A 82 -21.22 -8.94 -0.48
CA LEU A 82 -20.39 -9.58 -1.49
C LEU A 82 -19.61 -10.79 -0.94
N VAL A 83 -19.08 -10.68 0.30
CA VAL A 83 -18.38 -11.82 0.94
C VAL A 83 -19.36 -12.94 1.23
N VAL A 84 -20.56 -12.62 1.76
CA VAL A 84 -21.61 -13.61 2.04
C VAL A 84 -22.01 -14.34 0.76
N GLN A 85 -22.26 -13.61 -0.34
CA GLN A 85 -22.71 -14.22 -1.60
C GLN A 85 -21.62 -15.09 -2.28
N LYS A 86 -20.35 -14.66 -2.22
CA LYS A 86 -19.26 -15.34 -2.89
C LYS A 86 -18.51 -16.35 -2.00
N GLY A 87 -18.84 -16.39 -0.71
CA GLY A 87 -18.09 -17.16 0.29
C GLY A 87 -16.76 -16.52 0.68
N ARG A 88 -16.11 -15.82 -0.25
CA ARG A 88 -14.86 -15.08 -0.01
C ARG A 88 -14.66 -13.92 -0.99
N HIS A 89 -13.93 -12.89 -0.55
CA HIS A 89 -13.51 -11.80 -1.43
C HIS A 89 -12.23 -11.13 -0.90
N LYS A 90 -11.43 -10.57 -1.84
CA LYS A 90 -10.21 -9.82 -1.50
C LYS A 90 -10.54 -8.33 -1.44
N PHE A 91 -10.07 -7.67 -0.37
CA PHE A 91 -10.22 -6.24 -0.14
C PHE A 91 -8.88 -5.56 0.07
N ILE A 92 -8.85 -4.25 -0.17
CA ILE A 92 -7.78 -3.35 0.26
C ILE A 92 -8.40 -2.45 1.32
N ASP A 93 -7.95 -2.62 2.58
CA ASP A 93 -8.45 -1.85 3.71
C ASP A 93 -7.39 -1.73 4.81
N LYS A 94 -7.65 -0.88 5.79
CA LYS A 94 -6.83 -0.74 6.97
C LYS A 94 -7.31 -1.70 8.05
N VAL A 95 -6.39 -2.51 8.54
CA VAL A 95 -6.65 -3.59 9.52
C VAL A 95 -6.00 -3.25 10.85
N HIS A 96 -6.75 -3.37 11.92
CA HIS A 96 -6.30 -3.33 13.31
C HIS A 96 -6.56 -4.65 13.99
N VAL A 97 -5.80 -4.95 15.05
CA VAL A 97 -6.03 -6.11 15.90
C VAL A 97 -6.16 -5.67 17.35
N LYS A 98 -7.20 -6.14 18.01
CA LYS A 98 -7.46 -5.85 19.43
C LYS A 98 -7.69 -7.13 20.21
N TYR A 99 -7.16 -7.19 21.43
CA TYR A 99 -7.54 -8.23 22.38
C TYR A 99 -8.83 -7.83 23.08
N VAL A 100 -9.81 -8.73 23.06
CA VAL A 100 -11.08 -8.54 23.76
C VAL A 100 -11.13 -9.48 24.96
N GLU A 101 -11.02 -8.91 26.16
CA GLU A 101 -10.91 -9.67 27.40
C GLU A 101 -12.10 -10.60 27.66
N ARG A 102 -13.31 -10.14 27.34
CA ARG A 102 -14.53 -10.93 27.49
C ARG A 102 -14.49 -12.21 26.66
N ASP A 103 -13.94 -12.12 25.44
CA ASP A 103 -13.90 -13.22 24.47
C ASP A 103 -12.58 -14.01 24.60
N LYS A 104 -11.64 -13.52 25.42
CA LYS A 104 -10.28 -14.09 25.65
C LYS A 104 -9.53 -14.37 24.35
N ARG A 105 -9.73 -13.53 23.34
CA ARG A 105 -9.09 -13.68 22.01
C ARG A 105 -8.87 -12.35 21.31
N HIS A 106 -8.04 -12.39 20.28
CA HIS A 106 -7.83 -11.26 19.38
C HIS A 106 -8.88 -11.26 18.28
N TRP A 107 -9.34 -10.04 17.95
CA TRP A 107 -10.22 -9.76 16.82
C TRP A 107 -9.56 -8.77 15.89
N ALA A 108 -9.72 -8.98 14.58
CA ALA A 108 -9.40 -7.96 13.61
C ALA A 108 -10.58 -7.01 13.41
N GLU A 109 -10.23 -5.75 13.18
CA GLU A 109 -11.14 -4.68 12.77
C GLU A 109 -10.69 -4.18 11.41
N MET A 110 -11.62 -3.95 10.50
CA MET A 110 -11.38 -3.33 9.20
C MET A 110 -12.14 -2.00 9.13
N GLU A 111 -11.38 -0.93 8.83
CA GLU A 111 -11.86 0.44 8.99
C GLU A 111 -12.99 0.77 8.01
N ASN A 112 -12.78 0.55 6.72
CA ASN A 112 -13.77 0.85 5.69
C ASN A 112 -14.84 -0.25 5.53
N PHE A 113 -14.46 -1.50 5.73
CA PHE A 113 -15.40 -2.63 5.79
C PHE A 113 -16.34 -2.52 7.00
N ASN A 114 -15.97 -1.68 7.96
CA ASN A 114 -16.73 -1.33 9.15
C ASN A 114 -17.19 -2.57 9.93
N SER A 115 -16.28 -3.49 10.22
CA SER A 115 -16.51 -4.64 11.07
C SER A 115 -15.43 -4.75 12.14
N GLN A 116 -15.87 -4.92 13.39
CA GLN A 116 -15.00 -4.95 14.58
C GLN A 116 -14.78 -6.37 15.13
N ARG A 117 -15.38 -7.38 14.51
CA ARG A 117 -15.31 -8.77 14.97
C ARG A 117 -15.04 -9.71 13.80
N ILE A 118 -13.85 -9.60 13.26
CA ILE A 118 -13.38 -10.48 12.20
C ILE A 118 -12.40 -11.47 12.84
N ALA A 119 -12.65 -12.77 12.71
CA ALA A 119 -11.75 -13.77 13.26
C ALA A 119 -10.39 -13.71 12.55
N ILE A 120 -9.32 -13.75 13.34
CA ILE A 120 -7.94 -13.68 12.83
C ILE A 120 -7.07 -14.76 13.46
N ASN A 121 -6.26 -15.43 12.64
CA ASN A 121 -5.30 -16.40 13.10
C ASN A 121 -4.04 -15.70 13.63
N GLU A 122 -3.44 -16.25 14.70
CA GLU A 122 -2.24 -15.72 15.34
C GLU A 122 -1.07 -15.52 14.37
N ARG A 123 -0.92 -16.37 13.36
CA ARG A 123 0.12 -16.28 12.32
C ARG A 123 0.21 -14.93 11.62
N PHE A 124 -0.90 -14.16 11.56
CA PHE A 124 -0.95 -12.87 10.87
C PHE A 124 -0.49 -11.70 11.75
N TYR A 125 -0.62 -11.81 13.07
CA TYR A 125 -0.31 -10.70 13.98
C TYR A 125 0.89 -10.94 14.91
N LYS A 126 1.33 -12.20 15.09
CA LYS A 126 2.41 -12.54 16.02
C LYS A 126 3.71 -11.78 15.77
N ASP A 127 4.06 -11.53 14.51
CA ASP A 127 5.29 -10.84 14.11
C ASP A 127 5.02 -9.43 13.54
N ASN A 128 3.87 -8.83 13.87
CA ASN A 128 3.46 -7.56 13.31
C ASN A 128 2.79 -6.64 14.34
N ASP A 129 3.63 -6.02 15.18
CA ASP A 129 3.21 -5.14 16.27
C ASP A 129 2.38 -3.94 15.79
N ARG A 130 2.60 -3.47 14.56
CA ARG A 130 1.84 -2.37 13.96
C ARG A 130 0.33 -2.64 13.86
N LEU A 131 -0.07 -3.90 13.80
CA LEU A 131 -1.50 -4.26 13.83
C LEU A 131 -2.16 -3.85 15.14
N PHE A 132 -1.39 -3.77 16.24
CA PHE A 132 -1.89 -3.34 17.55
C PHE A 132 -1.76 -1.84 17.80
N GLU A 133 -0.77 -1.18 17.19
CA GLU A 133 -0.43 0.22 17.50
C GLU A 133 -1.21 1.25 16.68
N GLY A 134 -1.70 0.93 15.53
CA GLY A 134 -2.39 1.91 14.68
C GLY A 134 -2.99 1.28 13.43
N GLY A 135 -2.79 -0.04 13.29
CA GLY A 135 -3.22 -0.78 12.14
C GLY A 135 -2.32 -0.58 10.91
N ILE A 136 -2.56 -1.42 9.93
CA ILE A 136 -1.84 -1.40 8.66
C ILE A 136 -2.81 -1.48 7.49
N TRP A 137 -2.46 -0.84 6.39
CA TRP A 137 -3.10 -1.09 5.12
C TRP A 137 -2.62 -2.41 4.53
N ALA A 138 -3.57 -3.24 4.09
CA ALA A 138 -3.28 -4.58 3.58
C ALA A 138 -4.23 -4.99 2.44
N GLU A 139 -3.78 -5.90 1.59
CA GLU A 139 -4.66 -6.75 0.80
C GLU A 139 -5.15 -7.86 1.74
N VAL A 140 -6.45 -7.93 1.98
CA VAL A 140 -7.08 -8.87 2.92
C VAL A 140 -8.07 -9.74 2.18
N THR A 141 -7.90 -11.06 2.26
CA THR A 141 -8.93 -11.98 1.81
C THR A 141 -9.81 -12.34 3.00
N LEU A 142 -11.08 -11.98 2.94
CA LEU A 142 -12.10 -12.37 3.92
C LEU A 142 -12.87 -13.58 3.43
N GLY A 143 -13.12 -14.51 4.35
CA GLY A 143 -14.09 -15.59 4.19
C GLY A 143 -15.35 -15.33 5.01
N HIS A 144 -16.46 -15.94 4.58
CA HIS A 144 -17.73 -15.96 5.33
C HIS A 144 -17.82 -17.25 6.14
N ASN A 145 -18.31 -17.12 7.39
CA ASN A 145 -18.59 -18.25 8.26
C ASN A 145 -20.09 -18.47 8.36
N ASP A 146 -20.57 -19.58 7.83
CA ASP A 146 -21.99 -19.95 7.82
C ASP A 146 -22.44 -20.69 9.10
N GLN A 147 -21.53 -20.88 10.07
CA GLN A 147 -21.87 -21.64 11.28
C GLN A 147 -22.50 -20.73 12.33
N ASP A 148 -23.72 -21.05 12.73
CA ASP A 148 -24.50 -20.29 13.74
C ASP A 148 -23.88 -20.31 15.15
N ASP A 149 -23.02 -21.28 15.46
CA ASP A 149 -22.41 -21.45 16.78
C ASP A 149 -21.22 -20.51 17.05
N ASP A 150 -20.68 -19.87 16.03
CA ASP A 150 -19.54 -18.97 16.14
C ASP A 150 -20.01 -17.51 16.28
N ASN A 151 -19.38 -16.77 17.20
CA ASN A 151 -19.66 -15.35 17.46
C ASN A 151 -19.13 -14.39 16.37
N TYR A 152 -18.88 -14.86 15.13
CA TYR A 152 -18.37 -14.04 14.04
C TYR A 152 -18.89 -14.53 12.69
N SER A 153 -19.17 -13.58 11.81
CA SER A 153 -19.60 -13.85 10.43
C SER A 153 -18.45 -13.84 9.42
N PHE A 154 -17.30 -13.24 9.76
CA PHE A 154 -16.17 -13.08 8.86
C PHE A 154 -14.87 -13.50 9.51
N TYR A 155 -13.95 -14.06 8.69
CA TYR A 155 -12.60 -14.40 9.11
C TYR A 155 -11.58 -13.99 8.06
N ILE A 156 -10.33 -13.72 8.51
CA ILE A 156 -9.20 -13.45 7.62
C ILE A 156 -8.60 -14.77 7.14
N GLU A 157 -8.71 -15.03 5.85
CA GLU A 157 -8.10 -16.17 5.18
C GLU A 157 -6.64 -15.86 4.81
N ASP A 158 -6.37 -14.64 4.27
CA ASP A 158 -5.04 -14.16 3.91
C ASP A 158 -4.92 -12.66 4.20
N LEU A 159 -3.72 -12.23 4.62
CA LEU A 159 -3.41 -10.84 4.92
C LEU A 159 -2.01 -10.51 4.40
N ARG A 160 -1.92 -9.58 3.46
CA ARG A 160 -0.66 -9.12 2.86
C ARG A 160 -0.50 -7.62 3.10
N PRO A 161 0.41 -7.22 4.00
CA PRO A 161 0.67 -5.81 4.24
C PRO A 161 1.07 -5.06 2.97
N ILE A 162 0.43 -3.92 2.71
CA ILE A 162 0.84 -2.95 1.70
C ILE A 162 1.95 -2.08 2.27
N GLN A 163 1.83 -1.69 3.53
CA GLN A 163 2.90 -1.03 4.26
C GLN A 163 3.92 -2.06 4.71
N LEU A 164 5.21 -1.76 4.51
CA LEU A 164 6.30 -2.64 4.90
C LEU A 164 6.21 -2.97 6.39
N ALA A 165 5.87 -4.22 6.70
CA ALA A 165 5.86 -4.72 8.07
C ALA A 165 7.29 -4.79 8.65
N ARG A 166 8.26 -5.05 7.78
CA ARG A 166 9.70 -5.02 8.10
C ARG A 166 10.42 -4.20 7.03
N PHE A 167 11.08 -3.14 7.46
CA PHE A 167 11.96 -2.36 6.59
C PHE A 167 13.36 -2.92 6.67
N ASP A 168 13.88 -3.41 5.54
CA ASP A 168 15.27 -3.82 5.42
C ASP A 168 16.18 -2.58 5.39
N PHE A 169 16.46 -2.05 6.59
CA PHE A 169 17.29 -0.87 6.76
C PHE A 169 18.72 -1.09 6.26
N LYS A 170 19.26 -2.30 6.46
CA LYS A 170 20.64 -2.61 6.03
C LYS A 170 20.75 -2.59 4.52
N GLY A 171 19.89 -3.32 3.80
CA GLY A 171 19.85 -3.31 2.35
C GLY A 171 19.56 -1.93 1.77
N PHE A 172 18.69 -1.14 2.43
CA PHE A 172 18.46 0.25 2.05
C PHE A 172 19.73 1.12 2.15
N CYS A 173 20.50 1.00 3.23
CA CYS A 173 21.75 1.73 3.42
C CYS A 173 22.83 1.29 2.42
N GLU A 174 22.92 0.00 2.12
CA GLU A 174 23.86 -0.55 1.13
C GLU A 174 23.57 0.04 -0.26
N ASN A 175 22.33 -0.02 -0.71
CA ASN A 175 21.91 0.55 -1.99
C ASN A 175 22.06 2.08 -2.03
N ARG A 176 21.78 2.77 -0.90
CA ARG A 176 21.99 4.22 -0.77
C ARG A 176 23.45 4.62 -1.02
N ASN A 177 24.42 3.80 -0.64
CA ASN A 177 25.85 4.08 -0.79
C ASN A 177 26.30 4.10 -2.27
N GLU A 178 25.51 3.58 -3.18
CA GLU A 178 25.76 3.68 -4.61
C GLU A 178 25.60 5.12 -5.15
N PHE A 179 24.87 5.98 -4.42
CA PHE A 179 24.56 7.34 -4.81
C PHE A 179 25.49 8.34 -4.12
N SER A 180 25.96 9.33 -4.88
CA SER A 180 26.60 10.51 -4.30
C SER A 180 25.59 11.29 -3.43
N ARG A 181 26.11 12.23 -2.62
CA ARG A 181 25.27 13.09 -1.79
C ARG A 181 24.30 13.92 -2.65
N ASP A 182 24.77 14.50 -3.74
CA ASP A 182 23.95 15.38 -4.59
C ASP A 182 22.90 14.58 -5.37
N GLU A 183 23.27 13.41 -5.91
CA GLU A 183 22.30 12.50 -6.52
C GLU A 183 21.19 12.12 -5.53
N TRP A 184 21.57 11.81 -4.28
CA TRP A 184 20.57 11.42 -3.28
C TRP A 184 19.66 12.57 -2.88
N ILE A 185 20.16 13.79 -2.80
CA ILE A 185 19.34 14.99 -2.61
C ILE A 185 18.31 15.11 -3.73
N ASP A 186 18.73 14.89 -4.97
CA ASP A 186 17.83 14.93 -6.12
C ASP A 186 16.79 13.81 -6.10
N VAL A 187 17.17 12.60 -5.67
CA VAL A 187 16.22 11.48 -5.45
C VAL A 187 15.16 11.85 -4.41
N VAL A 188 15.57 12.43 -3.26
CA VAL A 188 14.59 12.82 -2.21
C VAL A 188 13.66 13.91 -2.71
N ILE A 189 14.15 14.91 -3.46
CA ILE A 189 13.31 15.97 -4.03
C ILE A 189 12.33 15.37 -5.07
N ARG A 190 12.78 14.44 -5.92
CA ARG A 190 11.89 13.73 -6.86
C ARG A 190 10.82 12.90 -6.12
N SER A 191 11.17 12.31 -4.98
CA SER A 191 10.23 11.48 -4.21
C SER A 191 9.03 12.26 -3.69
N ILE A 192 9.18 13.56 -3.48
CA ILE A 192 8.07 14.47 -3.11
C ILE A 192 7.37 15.11 -4.32
N GLY A 193 7.73 14.70 -5.54
CA GLY A 193 7.09 15.14 -6.79
C GLY A 193 7.63 16.44 -7.37
N LEU A 194 8.80 16.90 -6.93
CA LEU A 194 9.43 18.13 -7.44
C LEU A 194 10.56 17.78 -8.43
N ASP A 195 10.79 18.69 -9.41
CA ASP A 195 11.94 18.59 -10.32
C ASP A 195 13.16 19.31 -9.71
N PRO A 196 14.26 18.61 -9.40
CA PRO A 196 15.48 19.23 -8.85
C PRO A 196 16.30 20.02 -9.87
N LYS A 197 16.11 19.80 -11.19
CA LYS A 197 16.94 20.39 -12.26
C LYS A 197 16.99 21.93 -12.23
N PRO A 198 15.86 22.65 -12.07
CA PRO A 198 15.88 24.12 -11.99
C PRO A 198 16.32 24.65 -10.63
N MET A 199 16.58 23.79 -9.62
CA MET A 199 16.84 24.21 -8.26
C MET A 199 18.33 24.40 -8.01
N ASN A 200 18.72 25.53 -7.42
CA ASN A 200 20.04 25.68 -6.83
C ASN A 200 20.16 24.93 -5.50
N GLN A 201 21.37 24.70 -5.00
CA GLN A 201 21.60 23.94 -3.76
C GLN A 201 20.87 24.54 -2.54
N ARG A 202 20.81 25.87 -2.40
CA ARG A 202 20.13 26.53 -1.29
C ARG A 202 18.64 26.20 -1.28
N LEU A 203 18.01 26.19 -2.44
CA LEU A 203 16.59 25.84 -2.60
C LEU A 203 16.35 24.36 -2.30
N LYS A 204 17.21 23.46 -2.78
CA LYS A 204 17.16 22.02 -2.47
C LYS A 204 17.22 21.79 -0.95
N PHE A 205 18.18 22.40 -0.25
CA PHE A 205 18.26 22.30 1.21
C PHE A 205 17.05 22.89 1.94
N HIS A 206 16.48 23.98 1.42
CA HIS A 206 15.28 24.57 2.00
C HIS A 206 14.08 23.61 1.98
N TYR A 207 13.90 22.88 0.89
CA TYR A 207 12.85 21.85 0.82
C TYR A 207 13.15 20.66 1.74
N LEU A 208 14.39 20.17 1.75
CA LEU A 208 14.78 19.05 2.61
C LEU A 208 14.62 19.36 4.11
N ALA A 209 14.84 20.61 4.53
CA ALA A 209 14.70 21.01 5.93
C ALA A 209 13.22 21.09 6.39
N ARG A 210 12.26 20.92 5.48
CA ARG A 210 10.81 20.95 5.75
C ARG A 210 10.13 19.60 5.60
N LEU A 211 10.88 18.56 5.21
CA LEU A 211 10.45 17.17 5.20
C LEU A 211 10.61 16.55 6.59
#